data_7caa8af90be0debf25051c741926bbc0
#
_entry.id   7caa8af90be0debf25051c741926bbc0
#
_cell.length_a   1.000
_cell.length_b   1.000
_cell.length_c   1.000
_cell.angle_alpha   90.00
_cell.angle_beta   90.00
_cell.angle_gamma   90.00
#
_symmetry.space_group_name_H-M   'P 1'
#
loop_
_entity.id
_entity.type
_entity.pdbx_description
1 polymer ?
#
loop_
_entity_poly.entity_id
_entity_poly.type
_entity_poly.pdbx_seq_one_letter_code
_entity_poly.pdbx_strand_id
1 'polypeptide(L)'
;AADAAQLNGTVSLEDYYSGDTASGSRHAMTGRLRLDLTKAGSSEKFAFHFDARQRLDLSGESSTSSKEGRIDQAQLEYAGTSLYLSIGRLWPKDMPIEVVDGVNAFYHGPKTGVGVYAGLRPNPYSQSTTADFTSAGLYLSHAGEKLTAGAAFVHNGYKGDTDRQYFYGYGTWTPIPSLFALGNITADMSPSGEIDLTNLIAELTWRPDEVKSFTFGYNQFRAFKYYASTLFADINDSRQDAWYLGATYRLAQKYTVYGRVETQKRHFPAVESGQNDMLSYRAGVSGDNLFNTGVFLNLSASITDSYDSEYKSYSFDMSRMLGESFQLMVNGAYTENVYGAASSAEVTSFGGSLFYMARRWNMSLGLDREQGADYTTSRILTRVSFNM
;
A
#
# COMPACT_ATOMS: atom_id res chain seq x y z
N ALA A 1 1.99 40.95 6.26
CA ALA A 1 3.30 40.30 6.38
C ALA A 1 3.22 39.07 5.55
N ALA A 2 4.13 38.88 4.58
CA ALA A 2 4.24 37.61 3.85
C ALA A 2 4.61 36.53 4.87
N ASP A 3 3.90 35.43 4.90
CA ASP A 3 4.27 34.28 5.72
C ASP A 3 5.67 33.78 5.27
N ALA A 4 6.51 33.46 6.23
CA ALA A 4 7.84 32.96 5.92
C ALA A 4 7.73 31.58 5.24
N ALA A 5 8.64 31.29 4.32
CA ALA A 5 8.77 29.96 3.74
C ALA A 5 8.86 28.91 4.86
N GLN A 6 8.10 27.83 4.70
CA GLN A 6 8.05 26.75 5.69
C GLN A 6 8.85 25.56 5.17
N LEU A 7 9.89 25.19 5.91
CA LEU A 7 10.65 23.97 5.67
C LEU A 7 10.22 22.93 6.71
N ASN A 8 9.71 21.80 6.22
CA ASN A 8 9.46 20.61 7.01
C ASN A 8 10.33 19.49 6.46
N GLY A 9 10.79 18.63 7.32
CA GLY A 9 11.60 17.51 6.84
C GLY A 9 11.66 16.38 7.85
N THR A 10 12.06 15.22 7.36
CA THR A 10 12.29 14.05 8.19
C THR A 10 13.55 13.36 7.70
N VAL A 11 14.47 13.13 8.64
CA VAL A 11 15.59 12.19 8.45
C VAL A 11 15.27 10.94 9.23
N SER A 12 15.36 9.77 8.59
CA SER A 12 15.19 8.50 9.29
C SER A 12 16.29 7.52 8.97
N LEU A 13 16.62 6.70 9.96
CA LEU A 13 17.50 5.57 9.85
C LEU A 13 16.74 4.34 10.32
N GLU A 14 16.78 3.30 9.53
CA GLU A 14 16.19 2.00 9.83
C GLU A 14 17.28 0.96 9.74
N ASP A 15 17.41 0.13 10.76
CA ASP A 15 18.32 -1.00 10.83
C ASP A 15 17.50 -2.27 10.97
N TYR A 16 17.67 -3.19 10.02
CA TYR A 16 16.96 -4.45 9.95
C TYR A 16 17.94 -5.61 9.98
N TYR A 17 17.78 -6.47 10.96
CA TYR A 17 18.48 -7.75 11.06
C TYR A 17 17.45 -8.89 11.06
N SER A 18 17.74 -9.95 10.30
CA SER A 18 17.00 -11.21 10.31
C SER A 18 18.00 -12.35 10.33
N GLY A 19 17.93 -13.19 11.35
CA GLY A 19 18.66 -14.46 11.41
C GLY A 19 17.71 -15.63 11.25
N ASP A 20 18.02 -16.51 10.33
CA ASP A 20 17.24 -17.70 10.00
C ASP A 20 18.13 -18.93 10.02
N THR A 21 17.68 -20.00 10.65
CA THR A 21 18.48 -21.22 10.80
C THR A 21 18.62 -22.02 9.49
N ALA A 22 17.71 -21.81 8.54
CA ALA A 22 17.70 -22.52 7.27
C ALA A 22 18.34 -21.70 6.13
N SER A 23 18.14 -20.37 6.11
CA SER A 23 18.55 -19.51 5.00
C SER A 23 19.68 -18.53 5.35
N GLY A 24 20.20 -18.54 6.58
CA GLY A 24 21.26 -17.66 7.01
C GLY A 24 20.78 -16.32 7.56
N SER A 25 21.65 -15.32 7.62
CA SER A 25 21.32 -14.02 8.19
C SER A 25 21.35 -12.91 7.15
N ARG A 26 20.44 -11.94 7.31
CA ARG A 26 20.42 -10.71 6.53
C ARG A 26 20.52 -9.51 7.46
N HIS A 27 21.34 -8.54 7.07
CA HIS A 27 21.49 -7.28 7.79
C HIS A 27 21.46 -6.14 6.79
N ALA A 28 20.55 -5.21 6.95
CA ALA A 28 20.40 -4.07 6.05
C ALA A 28 20.12 -2.79 6.83
N MET A 29 20.74 -1.70 6.41
CA MET A 29 20.52 -0.36 6.95
C MET A 29 19.93 0.53 5.85
N THR A 30 18.87 1.28 6.17
CA THR A 30 18.22 2.21 5.23
C THR A 30 18.18 3.61 5.83
N GLY A 31 18.84 4.56 5.19
CA GLY A 31 18.69 5.99 5.46
C GLY A 31 17.67 6.61 4.51
N ARG A 32 16.81 7.50 4.99
CA ARG A 32 15.87 8.26 4.17
C ARG A 32 15.87 9.73 4.58
N LEU A 33 15.87 10.60 3.58
CA LEU A 33 15.70 12.04 3.73
C LEU A 33 14.44 12.48 2.98
N ARG A 34 13.52 13.14 3.68
CA ARG A 34 12.37 13.82 3.10
C ARG A 34 12.42 15.30 3.48
N LEU A 35 12.24 16.17 2.49
CA LEU A 35 12.20 17.61 2.65
C LEU A 35 10.99 18.17 1.89
N ASP A 36 10.23 19.03 2.55
CA ASP A 36 9.09 19.74 2.01
C ASP A 36 9.28 21.23 2.28
N LEU A 37 9.60 22.00 1.26
CA LEU A 37 9.65 23.46 1.29
C LEU A 37 8.36 23.99 0.68
N THR A 38 7.55 24.68 1.45
CA THR A 38 6.29 25.23 1.00
C THR A 38 6.27 26.76 1.20
N LYS A 39 5.34 27.43 0.50
CA LYS A 39 5.21 28.91 0.53
C LYS A 39 6.49 29.63 0.17
N ALA A 40 7.25 29.10 -0.79
CA ALA A 40 8.47 29.73 -1.25
C ALA A 40 8.19 30.89 -2.21
N GLY A 41 9.01 31.93 -2.09
CA GLY A 41 8.91 33.14 -2.93
C GLY A 41 7.87 34.16 -2.44
N SER A 42 7.89 35.32 -3.05
CA SER A 42 7.05 36.48 -2.67
C SER A 42 5.54 36.25 -2.86
N SER A 43 5.16 35.25 -3.66
CA SER A 43 3.75 34.91 -3.94
C SER A 43 3.25 33.68 -3.20
N GLU A 44 4.08 33.06 -2.38
CA GLU A 44 3.74 31.82 -1.61
C GLU A 44 3.21 30.66 -2.49
N LYS A 45 3.50 30.70 -3.78
CA LYS A 45 2.93 29.77 -4.78
C LYS A 45 3.86 28.62 -5.15
N PHE A 46 5.10 28.65 -4.67
CA PHE A 46 6.08 27.63 -4.99
C PHE A 46 6.25 26.66 -3.83
N ALA A 47 6.42 25.39 -4.17
CA ALA A 47 6.81 24.34 -3.24
C ALA A 47 7.86 23.44 -3.90
N PHE A 48 8.74 22.87 -3.05
CA PHE A 48 9.72 21.88 -3.47
C PHE A 48 9.61 20.66 -2.57
N HIS A 49 9.55 19.49 -3.17
CA HIS A 49 9.44 18.21 -2.48
C HIS A 49 10.63 17.35 -2.88
N PHE A 50 11.29 16.79 -1.88
CA PHE A 50 12.41 15.86 -2.08
C PHE A 50 12.25 14.66 -1.16
N ASP A 51 12.38 13.47 -1.71
CA ASP A 51 12.34 12.21 -0.96
C ASP A 51 13.36 11.24 -1.58
N ALA A 52 14.36 10.88 -0.80
CA ALA A 52 15.40 9.95 -1.24
C ALA A 52 15.74 8.97 -0.13
N ARG A 53 16.16 7.78 -0.52
CA ARG A 53 16.64 6.74 0.37
C ARG A 53 17.90 6.08 -0.14
N GLN A 54 18.71 5.63 0.81
CA GLN A 54 19.91 4.84 0.60
C GLN A 54 19.79 3.57 1.43
N ARG A 55 20.00 2.42 0.81
CA ARG A 55 20.08 1.13 1.49
C ARG A 55 21.50 0.59 1.39
N LEU A 56 21.99 0.08 2.50
CA LEU A 56 23.26 -0.64 2.62
C LEU A 56 22.93 -2.07 3.05
N ASP A 57 23.40 -3.04 2.30
CA ASP A 57 23.39 -4.43 2.69
C ASP A 57 24.69 -4.75 3.42
N LEU A 58 24.58 -5.14 4.68
CA LEU A 58 25.70 -5.42 5.57
C LEU A 58 25.97 -6.92 5.72
N SER A 59 25.14 -7.79 5.15
CA SER A 59 25.28 -9.24 5.22
C SER A 59 26.32 -9.82 4.27
N GLY A 60 26.83 -9.02 3.33
CA GLY A 60 27.84 -9.44 2.35
C GLY A 60 27.28 -10.32 1.22
N GLU A 61 26.03 -10.71 1.27
CA GLU A 61 25.33 -11.34 0.17
C GLU A 61 24.75 -10.26 -0.73
N SER A 62 25.34 -10.05 -1.89
CA SER A 62 24.80 -9.12 -2.89
C SER A 62 23.45 -9.62 -3.38
N SER A 63 22.37 -9.15 -2.74
CA SER A 63 21.05 -9.35 -3.34
C SER A 63 20.97 -8.44 -4.57
N THR A 64 21.01 -9.05 -5.74
CA THR A 64 21.00 -8.41 -7.06
C THR A 64 19.75 -7.56 -7.35
N SER A 65 18.84 -7.42 -6.41
CA SER A 65 17.51 -6.84 -6.66
C SER A 65 17.22 -5.51 -5.96
N SER A 66 18.04 -5.04 -5.01
CA SER A 66 17.76 -3.78 -4.33
C SER A 66 18.84 -2.73 -4.66
N LYS A 67 18.44 -1.67 -5.37
CA LYS A 67 19.34 -0.52 -5.55
C LYS A 67 19.68 0.10 -4.20
N GLU A 68 20.96 0.32 -4.01
CA GLU A 68 21.52 0.97 -2.83
C GLU A 68 20.97 2.39 -2.64
N GLY A 69 20.74 3.13 -3.71
CA GLY A 69 20.23 4.50 -3.68
C GLY A 69 19.06 4.75 -4.62
N ARG A 70 18.05 5.48 -4.15
CA ARG A 70 16.88 5.82 -4.95
C ARG A 70 16.32 7.19 -4.55
N ILE A 71 15.98 7.98 -5.56
CA ILE A 71 15.16 9.19 -5.40
C ILE A 71 13.72 8.81 -5.71
N ASP A 72 12.85 8.91 -4.73
CA ASP A 72 11.43 8.60 -4.87
C ASP A 72 10.65 9.81 -5.39
N GLN A 73 11.05 11.05 -5.01
CA GLN A 73 10.49 12.31 -5.46
C GLN A 73 11.55 13.41 -5.50
N ALA A 74 11.52 14.24 -6.52
CA ALA A 74 12.31 15.48 -6.62
C ALA A 74 11.54 16.45 -7.52
N GLN A 75 10.66 17.25 -6.92
CA GLN A 75 9.59 17.96 -7.63
C GLN A 75 9.56 19.42 -7.21
N LEU A 76 9.52 20.32 -8.20
CA LEU A 76 9.18 21.73 -8.04
C LEU A 76 7.74 21.95 -8.48
N GLU A 77 6.97 22.63 -7.66
CA GLU A 77 5.57 22.95 -7.88
C GLU A 77 5.32 24.46 -7.95
N TYR A 78 4.37 24.82 -8.78
CA TYR A 78 3.70 26.12 -8.77
C TYR A 78 2.21 25.93 -8.62
N ALA A 79 1.62 26.48 -7.55
CA ALA A 79 0.20 26.43 -7.25
C ALA A 79 -0.43 27.83 -7.41
N GLY A 80 -0.95 28.11 -8.60
CA GLY A 80 -1.76 29.30 -8.87
C GLY A 80 -3.23 29.12 -8.48
N THR A 81 -4.05 30.13 -8.68
CA THR A 81 -5.47 30.12 -8.32
C THR A 81 -6.28 29.07 -9.09
N SER A 82 -5.95 28.87 -10.36
CA SER A 82 -6.64 27.88 -11.23
C SER A 82 -5.68 27.00 -12.00
N LEU A 83 -4.39 27.25 -11.90
CA LEU A 83 -3.37 26.49 -12.61
C LEU A 83 -2.33 25.97 -11.62
N TYR A 84 -2.09 24.65 -11.68
CA TYR A 84 -1.02 23.98 -11.01
C TYR A 84 -0.04 23.43 -12.06
N LEU A 85 1.25 23.65 -11.83
CA LEU A 85 2.32 23.13 -12.67
C LEU A 85 3.33 22.41 -11.77
N SER A 86 3.89 21.33 -12.26
CA SER A 86 5.00 20.67 -11.58
C SER A 86 6.00 20.09 -12.57
N ILE A 87 7.26 20.03 -12.15
CA ILE A 87 8.39 19.51 -12.93
C ILE A 87 9.33 18.72 -12.04
N GLY A 88 9.88 17.64 -12.58
CA GLY A 88 10.84 16.77 -11.90
C GLY A 88 10.34 15.33 -11.80
N ARG A 89 10.79 14.58 -10.77
CA ARG A 89 10.26 13.26 -10.45
C ARG A 89 9.00 13.44 -9.61
N LEU A 90 7.87 13.20 -10.23
CA LEU A 90 6.57 13.58 -9.68
C LEU A 90 5.50 12.51 -9.87
N TRP A 91 4.44 12.64 -9.06
CA TRP A 91 3.14 12.04 -9.31
C TRP A 91 2.23 13.10 -9.93
N PRO A 92 1.45 12.79 -10.99
CA PRO A 92 0.45 13.71 -11.52
C PRO A 92 -0.54 14.14 -10.42
N LYS A 93 -0.90 15.41 -10.41
CA LYS A 93 -1.77 16.02 -9.40
C LYS A 93 -3.13 15.30 -9.33
N ASP A 94 -3.55 14.93 -8.11
CA ASP A 94 -4.83 14.24 -7.82
C ASP A 94 -5.01 12.89 -8.56
N MET A 95 -3.94 12.35 -9.13
CA MET A 95 -4.00 11.11 -9.90
C MET A 95 -2.74 10.25 -9.66
N PRO A 96 -2.70 9.45 -8.60
CA PRO A 96 -1.52 8.66 -8.23
C PRO A 96 -1.40 7.39 -9.10
N ILE A 97 -1.22 7.57 -10.41
CA ILE A 97 -1.20 6.45 -11.37
C ILE A 97 0.22 5.95 -11.59
N GLU A 98 1.15 6.88 -11.85
CA GLU A 98 2.55 6.58 -12.16
C GLU A 98 3.48 7.69 -11.66
N VAL A 99 4.73 7.31 -11.39
CA VAL A 99 5.82 8.27 -11.22
C VAL A 99 6.42 8.58 -12.58
N VAL A 100 6.61 9.86 -12.87
CA VAL A 100 7.28 10.31 -14.08
C VAL A 100 8.39 11.32 -13.75
N ASP A 101 9.48 11.24 -14.50
CA ASP A 101 10.52 12.27 -14.55
C ASP A 101 10.13 13.22 -15.71
N GLY A 102 9.32 14.25 -15.39
CA GLY A 102 8.69 15.04 -16.45
C GLY A 102 8.00 16.29 -15.96
N VAL A 103 6.93 16.62 -16.64
CA VAL A 103 6.11 17.81 -16.37
C VAL A 103 4.65 17.43 -16.21
N ASN A 104 3.94 18.17 -15.39
CA ASN A 104 2.52 18.05 -15.22
C ASN A 104 1.88 19.44 -15.16
N ALA A 105 0.77 19.60 -15.86
CA ALA A 105 -0.07 20.80 -15.83
C ALA A 105 -1.50 20.39 -15.50
N PHE A 106 -2.10 21.08 -14.52
CA PHE A 106 -3.45 20.81 -14.07
C PHE A 106 -4.22 22.11 -13.91
N TYR A 107 -5.33 22.22 -14.60
CA TYR A 107 -6.28 23.30 -14.45
C TYR A 107 -7.39 22.85 -13.49
N HIS A 108 -7.62 23.60 -12.43
CA HIS A 108 -8.66 23.29 -11.46
C HIS A 108 -9.71 24.42 -11.37
N GLY A 109 -10.94 24.04 -11.54
CA GLY A 109 -12.10 24.85 -11.19
C GLY A 109 -12.53 24.59 -9.73
N PRO A 110 -13.69 25.11 -9.30
CA PRO A 110 -14.17 24.97 -7.93
C PRO A 110 -14.39 23.52 -7.45
N LYS A 111 -14.75 22.61 -8.35
CA LYS A 111 -15.04 21.20 -8.03
C LYS A 111 -14.42 20.21 -9.01
N THR A 112 -14.01 20.66 -10.18
CA THR A 112 -13.53 19.78 -11.26
C THR A 112 -12.22 20.30 -11.81
N GLY A 113 -11.30 19.42 -12.09
CA GLY A 113 -10.03 19.74 -12.72
C GLY A 113 -9.72 18.84 -13.90
N VAL A 114 -8.87 19.34 -14.79
CA VAL A 114 -8.35 18.61 -15.94
C VAL A 114 -6.84 18.79 -15.99
N GLY A 115 -6.11 17.70 -16.16
CA GLY A 115 -4.66 17.72 -16.20
C GLY A 115 -4.08 16.90 -17.33
N VAL A 116 -2.85 17.25 -17.67
CA VAL A 116 -2.01 16.51 -18.61
C VAL A 116 -0.62 16.36 -18.01
N TYR A 117 0.02 15.25 -18.30
CA TYR A 117 1.41 15.05 -17.94
C TYR A 117 2.15 14.34 -19.07
N ALA A 118 3.46 14.54 -19.10
CA ALA A 118 4.37 13.80 -19.98
C ALA A 118 5.78 13.76 -19.36
N GLY A 119 6.48 12.67 -19.60
CA GLY A 119 7.85 12.51 -19.13
C GLY A 119 8.43 11.12 -19.41
N LEU A 120 9.55 10.86 -18.75
CA LEU A 120 10.21 9.56 -18.75
C LEU A 120 9.69 8.75 -17.58
N ARG A 121 9.26 7.54 -17.82
CA ARG A 121 8.90 6.59 -16.75
C ARG A 121 10.19 5.98 -16.20
N PRO A 122 10.45 6.02 -14.88
CA PRO A 122 11.58 5.30 -14.31
C PRO A 122 11.54 3.82 -14.70
N ASN A 123 12.69 3.26 -15.02
CA ASN A 123 12.80 1.84 -15.35
C ASN A 123 12.20 0.99 -14.20
N PRO A 124 11.25 0.08 -14.46
CA PRO A 124 10.55 -0.67 -13.41
C PRO A 124 11.48 -1.50 -12.51
N TYR A 125 12.60 -2.01 -13.04
CA TYR A 125 13.56 -2.79 -12.27
C TYR A 125 14.58 -1.92 -11.56
N SER A 126 15.18 -1.00 -12.30
CA SER A 126 16.34 -0.25 -11.81
C SER A 126 15.98 1.10 -11.22
N GLN A 127 14.73 1.57 -11.40
CA GLN A 127 14.27 2.89 -10.97
C GLN A 127 15.12 4.06 -11.50
N SER A 128 16.01 3.79 -12.49
CA SER A 128 16.82 4.82 -13.14
C SER A 128 16.00 5.50 -14.22
N THR A 129 16.25 6.79 -14.41
CA THR A 129 15.73 7.52 -15.57
C THR A 129 16.45 7.06 -16.82
N THR A 130 15.70 6.69 -17.85
CA THR A 130 16.20 6.33 -19.18
C THR A 130 15.21 6.81 -20.22
N ALA A 131 15.70 7.24 -21.37
CA ALA A 131 14.86 7.68 -22.48
C ALA A 131 14.09 6.51 -23.13
N ASP A 132 14.41 5.28 -22.79
CA ASP A 132 13.73 4.11 -23.35
C ASP A 132 12.27 4.02 -22.91
N PHE A 133 11.94 4.48 -21.70
CA PHE A 133 10.58 4.43 -21.15
C PHE A 133 9.96 5.82 -21.10
N THR A 134 8.82 5.99 -21.73
CA THR A 134 8.06 7.23 -21.74
C THR A 134 6.66 7.01 -21.16
N SER A 135 6.07 8.06 -20.60
CA SER A 135 4.68 8.07 -20.16
C SER A 135 4.04 9.42 -20.44
N ALA A 136 2.80 9.40 -20.88
CA ALA A 136 1.96 10.59 -21.04
C ALA A 136 0.53 10.24 -20.67
N GLY A 137 -0.21 11.21 -20.16
CA GLY A 137 -1.61 11.00 -19.80
C GLY A 137 -2.43 12.29 -19.77
N LEU A 138 -3.73 12.08 -20.00
CA LEU A 138 -4.78 13.07 -19.80
C LEU A 138 -5.66 12.58 -18.65
N TYR A 139 -6.01 13.46 -17.73
CA TYR A 139 -6.83 13.08 -16.59
C TYR A 139 -7.79 14.18 -16.17
N LEU A 140 -8.83 13.77 -15.45
CA LEU A 140 -9.81 14.66 -14.85
C LEU A 140 -10.08 14.22 -13.42
N SER A 141 -10.39 15.18 -12.55
CA SER A 141 -10.79 14.93 -11.17
C SER A 141 -12.02 15.74 -10.80
N HIS A 142 -12.79 15.22 -9.86
CA HIS A 142 -13.94 15.88 -9.26
C HIS A 142 -13.87 15.75 -7.75
N ALA A 143 -14.01 16.86 -7.02
CA ALA A 143 -14.04 16.92 -5.57
C ALA A 143 -15.30 17.65 -5.11
N GLY A 144 -16.36 16.90 -4.86
CA GLY A 144 -17.62 17.37 -4.31
C GLY A 144 -17.81 16.90 -2.87
N GLU A 145 -18.82 17.41 -2.20
CA GLU A 145 -19.13 17.07 -0.79
C GLU A 145 -19.48 15.57 -0.61
N LYS A 146 -20.15 14.98 -1.60
CA LYS A 146 -20.64 13.59 -1.55
C LYS A 146 -19.90 12.67 -2.51
N LEU A 147 -19.20 13.22 -3.49
CA LEU A 147 -18.51 12.46 -4.51
C LEU A 147 -17.12 13.04 -4.74
N THR A 148 -16.11 12.21 -4.58
CA THR A 148 -14.76 12.47 -5.12
C THR A 148 -14.48 11.40 -6.14
N ALA A 149 -14.06 11.79 -7.34
CA ALA A 149 -13.79 10.85 -8.44
C ALA A 149 -12.69 11.38 -9.35
N GLY A 150 -11.99 10.48 -10.01
CA GLY A 150 -11.04 10.81 -11.05
C GLY A 150 -11.02 9.76 -12.13
N ALA A 151 -10.63 10.18 -13.33
CA ALA A 151 -10.43 9.28 -14.46
C ALA A 151 -9.22 9.75 -15.29
N ALA A 152 -8.49 8.80 -15.85
CA ALA A 152 -7.34 9.07 -16.70
C ALA A 152 -7.27 8.11 -17.89
N PHE A 153 -6.66 8.59 -18.96
CA PHE A 153 -6.10 7.77 -20.02
C PHE A 153 -4.58 7.92 -19.98
N VAL A 154 -3.88 6.79 -20.00
CA VAL A 154 -2.42 6.72 -19.90
C VAL A 154 -1.86 5.97 -21.10
N HIS A 155 -0.81 6.52 -21.68
CA HIS A 155 -0.03 5.91 -22.74
C HIS A 155 1.43 5.77 -22.28
N ASN A 156 1.93 4.54 -22.27
CA ASN A 156 3.31 4.20 -21.97
C ASN A 156 4.00 3.70 -23.24
N GLY A 157 5.20 4.20 -23.48
CA GLY A 157 6.05 3.80 -24.59
C GLY A 157 7.36 3.17 -24.14
N TYR A 158 7.93 2.32 -24.99
CA TYR A 158 9.26 1.74 -24.86
C TYR A 158 9.98 1.80 -26.20
N LYS A 159 11.11 2.52 -26.24
CA LYS A 159 11.93 2.72 -27.45
C LYS A 159 11.16 3.20 -28.68
N GLY A 160 10.10 3.99 -28.45
CA GLY A 160 9.26 4.54 -29.50
C GLY A 160 8.01 3.72 -29.82
N ASP A 161 7.91 2.48 -29.36
CA ASP A 161 6.74 1.64 -29.55
C ASP A 161 5.78 1.73 -28.36
N THR A 162 4.50 1.45 -28.60
CA THR A 162 3.48 1.39 -27.54
C THR A 162 3.75 0.20 -26.63
N ASP A 163 3.99 0.47 -25.35
CA ASP A 163 4.28 -0.55 -24.33
C ASP A 163 3.03 -0.94 -23.52
N ARG A 164 2.22 0.06 -23.12
CA ARG A 164 0.96 -0.15 -22.42
C ARG A 164 0.04 1.06 -22.60
N GLN A 165 -1.24 0.82 -22.81
CA GLN A 165 -2.28 1.86 -22.78
C GLN A 165 -3.40 1.41 -21.86
N TYR A 166 -3.92 2.32 -21.05
CA TYR A 166 -5.00 1.97 -20.14
C TYR A 166 -5.85 3.17 -19.73
N PHE A 167 -7.08 2.85 -19.36
CA PHE A 167 -7.96 3.73 -18.61
C PHE A 167 -7.88 3.42 -17.13
N TYR A 168 -7.83 4.45 -16.32
CA TYR A 168 -7.88 4.36 -14.88
C TYR A 168 -9.01 5.22 -14.35
N GLY A 169 -9.72 4.74 -13.35
CA GLY A 169 -10.74 5.50 -12.65
C GLY A 169 -10.75 5.17 -11.18
N TYR A 170 -11.11 6.14 -10.35
CA TYR A 170 -11.33 5.91 -8.91
C TYR A 170 -12.44 6.83 -8.42
N GLY A 171 -13.03 6.47 -7.28
CA GLY A 171 -14.00 7.33 -6.63
C GLY A 171 -14.36 6.90 -5.23
N THR A 172 -14.85 7.88 -4.46
CA THR A 172 -15.53 7.68 -3.19
C THR A 172 -16.87 8.39 -3.22
N TRP A 173 -17.88 7.77 -2.68
CA TRP A 173 -19.26 8.30 -2.71
C TRP A 173 -19.93 8.11 -1.35
N THR A 174 -20.42 9.23 -0.78
CA THR A 174 -21.11 9.26 0.51
C THR A 174 -22.48 9.94 0.32
N PRO A 175 -23.47 9.22 -0.24
CA PRO A 175 -24.79 9.80 -0.55
C PRO A 175 -25.52 10.27 0.70
N ILE A 176 -25.39 9.48 1.77
CA ILE A 176 -25.91 9.76 3.11
C ILE A 176 -24.85 9.42 4.17
N PRO A 177 -24.90 9.96 5.38
CA PRO A 177 -23.88 9.75 6.41
C PRO A 177 -23.65 8.28 6.79
N SER A 178 -24.66 7.44 6.64
CA SER A 178 -24.61 6.01 6.97
C SER A 178 -24.08 5.13 5.83
N LEU A 179 -23.86 5.67 4.62
CA LEU A 179 -23.46 4.87 3.45
C LEU A 179 -22.23 5.47 2.79
N PHE A 180 -21.18 4.68 2.68
CA PHE A 180 -19.93 5.01 2.02
C PHE A 180 -19.60 3.97 0.98
N ALA A 181 -19.26 4.39 -0.22
CA ALA A 181 -18.74 3.53 -1.27
C ALA A 181 -17.40 4.03 -1.77
N LEU A 182 -16.51 3.11 -2.11
CA LEU A 182 -15.26 3.41 -2.78
C LEU A 182 -15.01 2.40 -3.90
N GLY A 183 -14.20 2.80 -4.87
CA GLY A 183 -13.77 1.90 -5.92
C GLY A 183 -12.67 2.49 -6.78
N ASN A 184 -11.97 1.59 -7.45
CA ASN A 184 -11.09 1.93 -8.57
C ASN A 184 -11.22 0.88 -9.66
N ILE A 185 -10.86 1.29 -10.87
CA ILE A 185 -10.91 0.46 -12.07
C ILE A 185 -9.68 0.75 -12.93
N THR A 186 -9.07 -0.29 -13.49
CA THR A 186 -8.07 -0.19 -14.55
C THR A 186 -8.48 -1.11 -15.70
N ALA A 187 -8.56 -0.55 -16.89
CA ALA A 187 -8.87 -1.27 -18.12
C ALA A 187 -7.75 -1.05 -19.12
N ASP A 188 -7.00 -2.10 -19.42
CA ASP A 188 -5.88 -2.08 -20.37
C ASP A 188 -6.38 -2.28 -21.78
N MET A 189 -5.77 -1.57 -22.72
CA MET A 189 -6.04 -1.68 -24.14
C MET A 189 -4.87 -2.34 -24.86
N SER A 190 -5.14 -3.44 -25.54
CA SER A 190 -4.14 -4.14 -26.34
C SER A 190 -3.83 -3.35 -27.64
N PRO A 191 -2.70 -3.62 -28.32
CA PRO A 191 -2.41 -3.03 -29.63
C PRO A 191 -3.46 -3.36 -30.71
N SER A 192 -4.21 -4.45 -30.55
CA SER A 192 -5.34 -4.81 -31.43
C SER A 192 -6.63 -4.02 -31.11
N GLY A 193 -6.65 -3.21 -30.04
CA GLY A 193 -7.80 -2.44 -29.60
C GLY A 193 -8.77 -3.19 -28.68
N GLU A 194 -8.45 -4.41 -28.27
CA GLU A 194 -9.21 -5.13 -27.25
C GLU A 194 -9.01 -4.49 -25.88
N ILE A 195 -10.08 -4.40 -25.10
CA ILE A 195 -10.08 -3.83 -23.76
C ILE A 195 -10.24 -4.95 -22.74
N ASP A 196 -9.26 -5.08 -21.85
CA ASP A 196 -9.24 -6.03 -20.76
C ASP A 196 -9.35 -5.31 -19.42
N LEU A 197 -10.27 -5.77 -18.56
CA LEU A 197 -10.36 -5.29 -17.18
C LEU A 197 -9.26 -5.96 -16.35
N THR A 198 -8.24 -5.19 -15.97
CA THR A 198 -7.07 -5.70 -15.25
C THR A 198 -7.15 -5.48 -13.75
N ASN A 199 -7.88 -4.46 -13.30
CA ASN A 199 -8.13 -4.23 -11.89
C ASN A 199 -9.53 -3.63 -11.70
N LEU A 200 -10.26 -4.15 -10.73
CA LEU A 200 -11.49 -3.57 -10.22
C LEU A 200 -11.58 -3.80 -8.72
N ILE A 201 -11.68 -2.73 -7.96
CA ILE A 201 -11.99 -2.76 -6.53
C ILE A 201 -13.28 -1.98 -6.34
N ALA A 202 -14.23 -2.59 -5.65
CA ALA A 202 -15.47 -1.94 -5.26
C ALA A 202 -15.82 -2.35 -3.83
N GLU A 203 -16.05 -1.36 -2.97
CA GLU A 203 -16.45 -1.57 -1.59
C GLU A 203 -17.62 -0.69 -1.23
N LEU A 204 -18.58 -1.24 -0.51
CA LEU A 204 -19.72 -0.56 0.07
C LEU A 204 -19.72 -0.79 1.58
N THR A 205 -19.69 0.27 2.36
CA THR A 205 -19.80 0.24 3.81
C THR A 205 -21.11 0.90 4.23
N TRP A 206 -21.93 0.18 4.96
CA TRP A 206 -23.17 0.66 5.56
C TRP A 206 -23.08 0.68 7.09
N ARG A 207 -23.31 1.84 7.67
CA ARG A 207 -23.31 2.09 9.12
C ARG A 207 -24.68 2.61 9.55
N PRO A 208 -25.64 1.72 9.82
CA PRO A 208 -26.99 2.13 10.21
C PRO A 208 -27.03 2.95 11.50
N ASP A 209 -26.10 2.69 12.39
CA ASP A 209 -25.92 3.39 13.66
C ASP A 209 -24.42 3.40 14.06
N GLU A 210 -24.10 3.99 15.21
CA GLU A 210 -22.71 4.07 15.72
C GLU A 210 -22.16 2.72 16.22
N VAL A 211 -23.00 1.72 16.32
CA VAL A 211 -22.68 0.40 16.91
C VAL A 211 -22.39 -0.63 15.83
N LYS A 212 -23.05 -0.54 14.68
CA LYS A 212 -22.99 -1.56 13.62
C LYS A 212 -22.36 -1.00 12.35
N SER A 213 -21.54 -1.83 11.72
CA SER A 213 -21.00 -1.58 10.39
C SER A 213 -21.02 -2.87 9.59
N PHE A 214 -21.45 -2.77 8.34
CA PHE A 214 -21.44 -3.85 7.37
C PHE A 214 -20.65 -3.40 6.17
N THR A 215 -19.74 -4.25 5.70
CA THR A 215 -18.90 -3.98 4.53
C THR A 215 -19.07 -5.10 3.53
N PHE A 216 -19.37 -4.74 2.30
CA PHE A 216 -19.42 -5.65 1.17
C PHE A 216 -18.40 -5.18 0.13
N GLY A 217 -17.60 -6.10 -0.39
CA GLY A 217 -16.58 -5.75 -1.37
C GLY A 217 -16.41 -6.79 -2.45
N TYR A 218 -15.91 -6.31 -3.56
CA TYR A 218 -15.48 -7.08 -4.72
C TYR A 218 -14.12 -6.61 -5.18
N ASN A 219 -13.23 -7.57 -5.43
CA ASN A 219 -11.93 -7.35 -6.05
C ASN A 219 -11.79 -8.24 -7.27
N GLN A 220 -11.36 -7.65 -8.38
CA GLN A 220 -10.87 -8.38 -9.53
C GLN A 220 -9.46 -7.94 -9.83
N PHE A 221 -8.57 -8.88 -10.03
CA PHE A 221 -7.21 -8.64 -10.46
C PHE A 221 -6.88 -9.58 -11.62
N ARG A 222 -6.22 -9.01 -12.65
CA ARG A 222 -5.59 -9.73 -13.75
C ARG A 222 -4.25 -9.07 -14.04
N ALA A 223 -3.22 -9.85 -14.28
CA ALA A 223 -1.93 -9.28 -14.67
C ALA A 223 -2.07 -8.49 -15.98
N PHE A 224 -1.52 -7.30 -16.01
CA PHE A 224 -1.42 -6.49 -17.22
C PHE A 224 -0.14 -6.84 -18.00
N LYS A 225 -0.15 -6.57 -19.31
CA LYS A 225 0.97 -6.88 -20.21
C LYS A 225 1.67 -5.60 -20.66
N TYR A 226 2.99 -5.69 -20.76
CA TYR A 226 3.82 -4.74 -21.49
C TYR A 226 4.16 -5.33 -22.85
N TYR A 227 3.73 -4.69 -23.92
CA TYR A 227 3.79 -5.27 -25.27
C TYR A 227 5.13 -5.05 -25.95
N ALA A 228 5.76 -3.89 -25.79
CA ALA A 228 7.02 -3.57 -26.43
C ALA A 228 8.25 -3.96 -25.59
N SER A 229 8.23 -3.66 -24.29
CA SER A 229 9.35 -4.01 -23.41
C SER A 229 9.36 -5.48 -23.00
N THR A 230 8.24 -6.21 -23.22
CA THR A 230 8.05 -7.60 -22.80
C THR A 230 8.40 -7.83 -21.32
N LEU A 231 8.35 -6.77 -20.54
CA LEU A 231 8.49 -6.86 -19.09
C LEU A 231 7.38 -7.76 -18.55
N PHE A 232 7.78 -8.74 -17.73
CA PHE A 232 6.82 -9.73 -17.21
C PHE A 232 6.13 -10.59 -18.28
N ALA A 233 6.81 -10.90 -19.38
CA ALA A 233 6.27 -11.75 -20.45
C ALA A 233 5.78 -13.12 -19.95
N ASP A 234 6.39 -13.63 -18.89
CA ASP A 234 6.06 -14.93 -18.27
C ASP A 234 4.96 -14.84 -17.21
N ILE A 235 4.33 -13.67 -17.01
CA ILE A 235 3.24 -13.56 -16.07
C ILE A 235 2.04 -14.33 -16.60
N ASN A 236 1.61 -15.31 -15.80
CA ASN A 236 0.41 -16.08 -16.07
C ASN A 236 -0.80 -15.16 -16.20
N ASP A 237 -1.53 -15.25 -17.31
CA ASP A 237 -2.72 -14.48 -17.63
C ASP A 237 -3.95 -14.95 -16.81
N SER A 238 -3.75 -15.17 -15.51
CA SER A 238 -4.80 -15.60 -14.62
C SER A 238 -5.58 -14.40 -14.09
N ARG A 239 -6.90 -14.48 -14.19
CA ARG A 239 -7.81 -13.57 -13.52
C ARG A 239 -8.15 -14.14 -12.14
N GLN A 240 -8.22 -13.27 -11.15
CA GLN A 240 -8.63 -13.58 -9.80
C GLN A 240 -9.79 -12.69 -9.41
N ASP A 241 -10.89 -13.29 -8.96
CA ASP A 241 -12.08 -12.60 -8.46
C ASP A 241 -12.24 -12.92 -6.98
N ALA A 242 -12.53 -11.92 -6.16
CA ALA A 242 -12.80 -12.09 -4.74
C ALA A 242 -14.02 -11.28 -4.31
N TRP A 243 -14.87 -11.90 -3.49
CA TRP A 243 -16.00 -11.25 -2.83
C TRP A 243 -15.85 -11.38 -1.34
N TYR A 244 -16.19 -10.34 -0.60
CA TYR A 244 -16.20 -10.42 0.85
C TYR A 244 -17.38 -9.69 1.47
N LEU A 245 -17.79 -10.21 2.62
CA LEU A 245 -18.78 -9.60 3.50
C LEU A 245 -18.17 -9.51 4.89
N GLY A 246 -18.15 -8.33 5.47
CA GLY A 246 -17.69 -8.04 6.82
C GLY A 246 -18.80 -7.44 7.66
N ALA A 247 -18.77 -7.73 8.95
CA ALA A 247 -19.63 -7.12 9.94
C ALA A 247 -18.82 -6.76 11.19
N THR A 248 -19.13 -5.61 11.76
CA THR A 248 -18.54 -5.14 13.02
C THR A 248 -19.66 -4.71 13.94
N TYR A 249 -19.59 -5.13 15.19
CA TYR A 249 -20.55 -4.76 16.22
C TYR A 249 -19.82 -4.27 17.49
N ARG A 250 -20.11 -3.04 17.92
CA ARG A 250 -19.56 -2.46 19.15
C ARG A 250 -20.43 -2.88 20.33
N LEU A 251 -19.88 -3.79 21.15
CA LEU A 251 -20.48 -4.23 22.41
C LEU A 251 -20.04 -3.27 23.52
N ALA A 252 -20.95 -2.48 24.04
CA ALA A 252 -20.60 -1.41 24.97
C ALA A 252 -19.50 -0.48 24.39
N GLN A 253 -19.18 0.62 25.00
CA GLN A 253 -18.23 1.60 24.42
C GLN A 253 -16.79 1.08 24.25
N LYS A 254 -16.46 -0.08 24.80
CA LYS A 254 -15.07 -0.56 24.90
C LYS A 254 -14.78 -1.83 24.09
N TYR A 255 -15.77 -2.58 23.68
CA TYR A 255 -15.56 -3.87 23.01
C TYR A 255 -16.14 -3.87 21.62
N THR A 256 -15.42 -4.46 20.70
CA THR A 256 -15.84 -4.63 19.32
C THR A 256 -15.70 -6.09 18.93
N VAL A 257 -16.76 -6.67 18.41
CA VAL A 257 -16.74 -8.00 17.77
C VAL A 257 -16.82 -7.78 16.28
N TYR A 258 -16.05 -8.52 15.51
CA TYR A 258 -16.07 -8.45 14.07
C TYR A 258 -15.96 -9.82 13.43
N GLY A 259 -16.47 -9.91 12.21
CA GLY A 259 -16.36 -11.09 11.38
C GLY A 259 -16.29 -10.73 9.91
N ARG A 260 -15.64 -11.59 9.13
CA ARG A 260 -15.54 -11.48 7.67
C ARG A 260 -15.59 -12.86 7.03
N VAL A 261 -16.31 -12.96 5.96
CA VAL A 261 -16.29 -14.11 5.04
C VAL A 261 -15.78 -13.60 3.71
N GLU A 262 -14.87 -14.34 3.11
CA GLU A 262 -14.29 -14.01 1.81
C GLU A 262 -14.22 -15.25 0.94
N THR A 263 -14.65 -15.14 -0.31
CA THR A 263 -14.47 -16.16 -1.33
C THR A 263 -13.64 -15.60 -2.47
N GLN A 264 -12.74 -16.39 -3.01
CA GLN A 264 -11.88 -16.02 -4.11
C GLN A 264 -11.83 -17.14 -5.13
N LYS A 265 -11.82 -16.77 -6.40
CA LYS A 265 -11.71 -17.70 -7.51
C LYS A 265 -10.58 -17.28 -8.44
N ARG A 266 -9.70 -18.21 -8.77
CA ARG A 266 -8.66 -18.04 -9.79
C ARG A 266 -9.07 -18.71 -11.09
N HIS A 267 -8.93 -18.00 -12.19
CA HIS A 267 -9.20 -18.49 -13.53
C HIS A 267 -7.86 -18.70 -14.25
N PHE A 268 -7.37 -19.93 -14.28
CA PHE A 268 -6.14 -20.29 -14.98
C PHE A 268 -6.48 -20.83 -16.38
N PRO A 269 -5.87 -20.28 -17.46
CA PRO A 269 -6.15 -20.74 -18.81
C PRO A 269 -5.67 -22.16 -19.10
N ALA A 270 -4.75 -22.69 -18.31
CA ALA A 270 -3.99 -23.92 -18.64
C ALA A 270 -4.01 -25.03 -17.58
N VAL A 271 -4.71 -24.87 -16.45
CA VAL A 271 -4.69 -25.88 -15.37
C VAL A 271 -6.09 -26.44 -15.15
N GLU A 272 -6.35 -27.62 -15.70
CA GLU A 272 -7.63 -28.32 -15.57
C GLU A 272 -7.80 -29.08 -14.25
N SER A 273 -6.78 -29.18 -13.41
CA SER A 273 -6.78 -30.12 -12.28
C SER A 273 -6.28 -29.52 -10.98
N GLY A 274 -6.97 -28.55 -10.43
CA GLY A 274 -6.69 -28.02 -9.10
C GLY A 274 -7.91 -27.29 -8.54
N GLN A 275 -8.03 -27.26 -7.23
CA GLN A 275 -8.99 -26.40 -6.58
C GLN A 275 -8.61 -24.94 -6.85
N ASN A 276 -9.46 -24.24 -7.59
CA ASN A 276 -9.21 -22.83 -7.97
C ASN A 276 -9.93 -21.84 -7.05
N ASP A 277 -10.61 -22.34 -6.04
CA ASP A 277 -11.43 -21.57 -5.12
C ASP A 277 -10.78 -21.47 -3.75
N MET A 278 -11.02 -20.36 -3.08
CA MET A 278 -10.66 -20.12 -1.69
C MET A 278 -11.91 -19.67 -0.94
N LEU A 279 -12.09 -20.17 0.26
CA LEU A 279 -13.09 -19.70 1.20
C LEU A 279 -12.41 -19.40 2.54
N SER A 280 -12.56 -18.17 3.02
CA SER A 280 -11.95 -17.70 4.27
C SER A 280 -13.00 -17.17 5.23
N TYR A 281 -12.89 -17.55 6.47
CA TYR A 281 -13.64 -17.03 7.59
C TYR A 281 -12.69 -16.39 8.59
N ARG A 282 -13.00 -15.19 9.03
CA ARG A 282 -12.27 -14.52 10.11
C ARG A 282 -13.26 -14.00 11.14
N ALA A 283 -12.95 -14.17 12.40
CA ALA A 283 -13.68 -13.56 13.50
C ALA A 283 -12.72 -13.07 14.56
N GLY A 284 -13.13 -12.04 15.30
CA GLY A 284 -12.31 -11.54 16.39
C GLY A 284 -13.07 -10.64 17.33
N VAL A 285 -12.41 -10.34 18.43
CA VAL A 285 -12.86 -9.40 19.43
C VAL A 285 -11.73 -8.47 19.82
N SER A 286 -11.99 -7.19 19.87
CA SER A 286 -11.05 -6.20 20.38
C SER A 286 -11.66 -5.43 21.55
N GLY A 287 -10.80 -4.94 22.42
CA GLY A 287 -11.21 -4.12 23.55
C GLY A 287 -10.23 -3.01 23.80
N ASP A 288 -10.76 -1.81 24.00
CA ASP A 288 -10.00 -0.63 24.38
C ASP A 288 -10.06 -0.41 25.89
N ASN A 289 -8.94 -0.01 26.47
CA ASN A 289 -8.83 0.33 27.89
C ASN A 289 -9.38 -0.79 28.81
N LEU A 290 -8.93 -2.03 28.56
CA LEU A 290 -9.34 -3.19 29.32
C LEU A 290 -9.10 -2.97 30.82
N PHE A 291 -10.10 -3.26 31.62
CA PHE A 291 -10.06 -3.10 33.10
C PHE A 291 -9.63 -1.70 33.58
N ASN A 292 -9.81 -0.66 32.73
CA ASN A 292 -9.35 0.73 32.99
C ASN A 292 -7.83 0.85 33.14
N THR A 293 -7.07 -0.03 32.51
CA THR A 293 -5.59 -0.03 32.56
C THR A 293 -4.93 0.68 31.40
N GLY A 294 -5.69 1.15 30.41
CA GLY A 294 -5.17 1.71 29.16
C GLY A 294 -4.64 0.64 28.20
N VAL A 295 -4.92 -0.64 28.45
CA VAL A 295 -4.51 -1.74 27.57
C VAL A 295 -5.55 -1.92 26.46
N PHE A 296 -5.08 -1.92 25.20
CA PHE A 296 -5.79 -2.45 24.06
C PHE A 296 -5.45 -3.93 23.87
N LEU A 297 -6.44 -4.76 23.57
CA LEU A 297 -6.27 -6.16 23.19
C LEU A 297 -7.15 -6.50 21.99
N ASN A 298 -6.59 -7.22 21.05
CA ASN A 298 -7.31 -7.83 19.93
C ASN A 298 -7.00 -9.32 19.89
N LEU A 299 -8.03 -10.13 19.79
CA LEU A 299 -7.95 -11.58 19.59
C LEU A 299 -8.64 -11.91 18.29
N SER A 300 -8.02 -12.70 17.44
CA SER A 300 -8.64 -13.13 16.18
C SER A 300 -8.35 -14.59 15.86
N ALA A 301 -9.27 -15.20 15.12
CA ALA A 301 -9.14 -16.51 14.52
C ALA A 301 -9.55 -16.46 13.06
N SER A 302 -8.87 -17.20 12.22
CA SER A 302 -9.25 -17.38 10.82
C SER A 302 -9.06 -18.82 10.37
N ILE A 303 -9.94 -19.25 9.48
CA ILE A 303 -9.86 -20.54 8.77
C ILE A 303 -9.99 -20.22 7.30
N THR A 304 -9.06 -20.71 6.51
CA THR A 304 -9.06 -20.51 5.06
C THR A 304 -8.85 -21.87 4.38
N ASP A 305 -9.79 -22.27 3.58
CA ASP A 305 -9.65 -23.39 2.65
C ASP A 305 -9.25 -22.81 1.29
N SER A 306 -8.07 -23.15 0.83
CA SER A 306 -7.44 -22.51 -0.33
C SER A 306 -6.62 -23.49 -1.15
N TYR A 307 -6.99 -23.71 -2.41
CA TYR A 307 -6.13 -24.33 -3.43
C TYR A 307 -5.40 -25.59 -2.98
N ASP A 308 -6.12 -26.55 -2.42
CA ASP A 308 -5.59 -27.82 -1.86
C ASP A 308 -4.88 -27.68 -0.49
N SER A 309 -5.04 -26.57 0.19
CA SER A 309 -4.52 -26.38 1.55
C SER A 309 -5.57 -25.81 2.48
N GLU A 310 -5.58 -26.24 3.73
CA GLU A 310 -6.34 -25.65 4.81
C GLU A 310 -5.40 -24.88 5.73
N TYR A 311 -5.73 -23.63 6.01
CA TYR A 311 -4.94 -22.72 6.82
C TYR A 311 -5.77 -22.26 8.02
N LYS A 312 -5.30 -22.52 9.24
CA LYS A 312 -5.88 -22.01 10.48
C LYS A 312 -4.91 -21.06 11.16
N SER A 313 -5.41 -19.93 11.62
CA SER A 313 -4.59 -18.97 12.35
C SER A 313 -5.32 -18.41 13.56
N TYR A 314 -4.61 -18.30 14.64
CA TYR A 314 -5.04 -17.65 15.88
C TYR A 314 -4.03 -16.59 16.22
N SER A 315 -4.49 -15.38 16.50
CA SER A 315 -3.57 -14.29 16.82
C SER A 315 -4.08 -13.42 17.96
N PHE A 316 -3.14 -12.78 18.63
CA PHE A 316 -3.43 -11.71 19.57
C PHE A 316 -2.49 -10.53 19.33
N ASP A 317 -3.02 -9.34 19.56
CA ASP A 317 -2.27 -8.09 19.59
C ASP A 317 -2.62 -7.35 20.87
N MET A 318 -1.63 -6.91 21.59
CA MET A 318 -1.80 -6.13 22.81
C MET A 318 -0.96 -4.86 22.72
N SER A 319 -1.50 -3.75 23.12
CA SER A 319 -0.72 -2.51 23.22
C SER A 319 -1.12 -1.67 24.42
N ARG A 320 -0.17 -0.86 24.89
CA ARG A 320 -0.38 0.08 25.99
C ARG A 320 0.53 1.28 25.87
N MET A 321 -0.04 2.45 26.13
CA MET A 321 0.77 3.65 26.37
C MET A 321 1.37 3.60 27.78
N LEU A 322 2.67 3.80 27.88
CA LEU A 322 3.44 3.92 29.11
C LEU A 322 3.81 5.40 29.29
N GLY A 323 2.93 6.13 29.96
CA GLY A 323 3.01 7.60 30.01
C GLY A 323 2.60 8.23 28.67
N GLU A 324 3.12 9.41 28.38
CA GLU A 324 2.74 10.20 27.19
C GLU A 324 3.58 9.88 25.95
N SER A 325 4.74 9.28 26.15
CA SER A 325 5.76 9.17 25.09
C SER A 325 6.11 7.75 24.68
N PHE A 326 5.76 6.76 25.45
CA PHE A 326 6.11 5.37 25.15
C PHE A 326 4.87 4.53 24.87
N GLN A 327 4.96 3.68 23.85
CA GLN A 327 3.98 2.65 23.54
C GLN A 327 4.68 1.30 23.50
N LEU A 328 4.17 0.36 24.27
CA LEU A 328 4.55 -1.04 24.20
C LEU A 328 3.51 -1.79 23.37
N MET A 329 3.97 -2.62 22.45
CA MET A 329 3.14 -3.55 21.69
C MET A 329 3.69 -4.96 21.84
N VAL A 330 2.81 -5.94 21.95
CA VAL A 330 3.13 -7.37 21.98
C VAL A 330 2.13 -8.08 21.10
N ASN A 331 2.60 -8.96 20.26
CA ASN A 331 1.77 -9.75 19.37
C ASN A 331 2.23 -11.20 19.33
N GLY A 332 1.32 -12.10 18.99
CA GLY A 332 1.65 -13.49 18.75
C GLY A 332 0.62 -14.14 17.84
N ALA A 333 1.06 -15.14 17.11
CA ALA A 333 0.18 -15.94 16.28
C ALA A 333 0.64 -17.42 16.28
N TYR A 334 -0.33 -18.29 16.20
CA TYR A 334 -0.16 -19.70 15.86
C TYR A 334 -0.88 -19.96 14.55
N THR A 335 -0.20 -20.65 13.66
CA THR A 335 -0.70 -20.97 12.33
C THR A 335 -0.48 -22.45 12.06
N GLU A 336 -1.50 -23.12 11.62
CA GLU A 336 -1.46 -24.48 11.10
C GLU A 336 -1.82 -24.44 9.62
N ASN A 337 -0.97 -25.01 8.79
CA ASN A 337 -1.20 -25.15 7.35
C ASN A 337 -1.14 -26.62 6.98
N VAL A 338 -2.23 -27.16 6.46
CA VAL A 338 -2.35 -28.56 6.05
C VAL A 338 -2.37 -28.62 4.53
N TYR A 339 -1.36 -29.26 3.94
CA TYR A 339 -1.22 -29.45 2.51
C TYR A 339 -1.65 -30.87 2.11
N GLY A 340 -2.80 -31.01 1.44
CA GLY A 340 -3.34 -32.30 1.06
C GLY A 340 -3.50 -33.28 2.24
N ALA A 341 -3.41 -34.56 2.01
CA ALA A 341 -3.59 -35.59 3.04
C ALA A 341 -2.33 -35.96 3.83
N ALA A 342 -1.16 -35.39 3.53
CA ALA A 342 0.12 -35.97 3.95
C ALA A 342 1.08 -35.03 4.69
N SER A 343 0.90 -33.73 4.67
CA SER A 343 1.85 -32.80 5.33
C SER A 343 1.13 -31.66 6.04
N SER A 344 1.53 -31.40 7.27
CA SER A 344 1.13 -30.19 8.02
C SER A 344 2.37 -29.41 8.39
N ALA A 345 2.27 -28.08 8.32
CA ALA A 345 3.28 -27.16 8.83
C ALA A 345 2.67 -26.26 9.91
N GLU A 346 3.27 -26.29 11.09
CA GLU A 346 2.90 -25.41 12.17
C GLU A 346 3.91 -24.28 12.31
N VAL A 347 3.42 -23.07 12.47
CA VAL A 347 4.26 -21.89 12.67
C VAL A 347 3.75 -21.12 13.87
N THR A 348 4.64 -20.88 14.82
CA THR A 348 4.38 -20.00 15.97
C THR A 348 5.20 -18.73 15.81
N SER A 349 4.57 -17.59 15.96
CA SER A 349 5.25 -16.31 15.98
C SER A 349 4.95 -15.54 17.26
N PHE A 350 5.95 -14.84 17.77
CA PHE A 350 5.83 -13.94 18.90
C PHE A 350 6.70 -12.72 18.68
N GLY A 351 6.14 -11.55 18.93
CA GLY A 351 6.85 -10.29 18.73
C GLY A 351 6.52 -9.26 19.80
N GLY A 352 7.39 -8.28 19.89
CA GLY A 352 7.19 -7.12 20.73
C GLY A 352 7.87 -5.89 20.16
N SER A 353 7.27 -4.74 20.37
CA SER A 353 7.82 -3.46 19.91
C SER A 353 7.66 -2.39 20.98
N LEU A 354 8.69 -1.60 21.14
CA LEU A 354 8.68 -0.40 21.97
C LEU A 354 8.83 0.83 21.07
N PHE A 355 7.89 1.75 21.18
CA PHE A 355 7.90 3.01 20.48
C PHE A 355 8.14 4.15 21.47
N TYR A 356 8.99 5.07 21.12
CA TYR A 356 9.17 6.35 21.79
C TYR A 356 8.75 7.48 20.83
N MET A 357 7.85 8.33 21.28
CA MET A 357 7.31 9.44 20.52
C MET A 357 7.54 10.74 21.27
N ALA A 358 8.31 11.63 20.69
CA ALA A 358 8.54 12.97 21.18
C ALA A 358 8.26 13.98 20.06
N ARG A 359 8.22 15.25 20.39
CA ARG A 359 7.88 16.30 19.41
C ARG A 359 8.70 16.26 18.13
N ARG A 360 9.98 15.94 18.23
CA ARG A 360 10.91 15.90 17.10
C ARG A 360 11.51 14.53 16.84
N TRP A 361 11.44 13.62 17.78
CA TRP A 361 12.05 12.30 17.69
C TRP A 361 11.02 11.20 17.79
N ASN A 362 11.10 10.25 16.88
CA ASN A 362 10.37 8.99 16.99
C ASN A 362 11.39 7.86 16.89
N MET A 363 11.33 6.93 17.83
CA MET A 363 12.18 5.74 17.85
C MET A 363 11.32 4.52 18.01
N SER A 364 11.72 3.42 17.39
CA SER A 364 11.10 2.12 17.63
C SER A 364 12.15 1.02 17.63
N LEU A 365 11.91 0.04 18.50
CA LEU A 365 12.64 -1.22 18.54
C LEU A 365 11.61 -2.34 18.48
N GLY A 366 11.69 -3.18 17.47
CA GLY A 366 10.88 -4.38 17.27
C GLY A 366 11.74 -5.63 17.35
N LEU A 367 11.23 -6.63 18.01
CA LEU A 367 11.81 -7.97 18.13
C LEU A 367 10.74 -8.97 17.76
N ASP A 368 11.00 -9.81 16.77
CA ASP A 368 10.08 -10.87 16.35
C ASP A 368 10.81 -12.19 16.27
N ARG A 369 10.15 -13.24 16.68
CA ARG A 369 10.61 -14.62 16.51
C ARG A 369 9.50 -15.45 15.89
N GLU A 370 9.87 -16.22 14.89
CA GLU A 370 9.01 -17.16 14.20
C GLU A 370 9.67 -18.53 14.23
N GLN A 371 8.91 -19.55 14.57
CA GLN A 371 9.37 -20.91 14.66
C GLN A 371 8.44 -21.82 13.86
N GLY A 372 8.98 -22.48 12.86
CA GLY A 372 8.38 -23.59 12.12
C GLY A 372 9.00 -24.93 12.51
N ALA A 373 8.60 -26.00 11.85
CA ALA A 373 9.13 -27.35 12.09
C ALA A 373 10.64 -27.44 11.83
N ASP A 374 11.11 -26.81 10.75
CA ASP A 374 12.49 -26.97 10.26
C ASP A 374 13.29 -25.66 10.29
N TYR A 375 12.71 -24.57 10.80
CA TYR A 375 13.39 -23.29 10.85
C TYR A 375 13.00 -22.45 12.08
N THR A 376 13.89 -21.55 12.43
CA THR A 376 13.63 -20.48 13.36
C THR A 376 14.17 -19.19 12.79
N THR A 377 13.31 -18.19 12.65
CA THR A 377 13.68 -16.85 12.21
C THR A 377 13.56 -15.87 13.37
N SER A 378 14.57 -15.07 13.59
CA SER A 378 14.54 -13.95 14.55
C SER A 378 14.80 -12.66 13.78
N ARG A 379 14.00 -11.64 14.06
CA ARG A 379 14.10 -10.33 13.39
C ARG A 379 14.25 -9.24 14.44
N ILE A 380 15.12 -8.29 14.15
CA ILE A 380 15.30 -7.08 14.94
C ILE A 380 15.11 -5.91 13.98
N LEU A 381 14.22 -5.00 14.31
CA LEU A 381 13.98 -3.79 13.57
C LEU A 381 14.15 -2.57 14.49
N THR A 382 15.11 -1.74 14.19
CA THR A 382 15.31 -0.46 14.88
C THR A 382 15.06 0.67 13.90
N ARG A 383 14.28 1.66 14.32
CA ARG A 383 14.07 2.86 13.52
C ARG A 383 14.18 4.10 14.38
N VAL A 384 14.91 5.08 13.88
CA VAL A 384 15.02 6.41 14.47
C VAL A 384 14.66 7.44 13.40
N SER A 385 13.79 8.37 13.71
CA SER A 385 13.46 9.48 12.84
C SER A 385 13.45 10.81 13.59
N PHE A 386 13.92 11.83 12.91
CA PHE A 386 13.97 13.22 13.39
C PHE A 386 13.12 14.09 12.45
N ASN A 387 12.19 14.84 13.03
CA ASN A 387 11.35 15.81 12.33
C ASN A 387 11.90 17.21 12.52
N MET A 388 12.14 17.90 11.42
CA MET A 388 12.68 19.27 11.37
C MET A 388 11.55 20.30 11.33
#